data_f4660b180f6349e35c28cc06df80de64
#
_entry.id   f4660b180f6349e35c28cc06df80de64
#
_cell.length_a   1.000
_cell.length_b   1.000
_cell.length_c   1.000
_cell.angle_alpha   90.00
_cell.angle_beta   90.00
_cell.angle_gamma   90.00
#
_symmetry.space_group_name_H-M   'P 1'
#
loop_
_entity.id
_entity.type
_entity.pdbx_description
1 polymer ?
#
loop_
_entity_poly.entity_id
_entity_poly.type
_entity_poly.pdbx_seq_one_letter_code
_entity_poly.pdbx_strand_id
1 'polypeptide(L)'
;MARDRSDAKEETVKSVDALRDFIIGLQDKDGFWKAGGQLPSQKRPISETNQVSTMICLLGLATLDQPNEKMIESRDKAVAWIKSTPPNGKDPAVSGEWYTMRLVVAKKFGEPKDVEALRDQILAAQQSDGGWGWLWADKSDAFGTGLALYALAESGVPSSHPAIERAWKFLIETQTDAGSWIVNGTKTPNKDKLHAMSSFWGSTWALLGLSKSLLDSVMKTATASTLPAVQSPIVSTGTPTAKP
;
A
#
# COMPACT_ATOMS: atom_id res chain seq x y z
N MET A 1 9.29 39.17 -3.99
CA MET A 1 7.96 39.11 -3.37
C MET A 1 7.75 37.71 -2.81
N ALA A 2 7.86 37.53 -1.52
CA ALA A 2 7.53 36.23 -0.89
C ALA A 2 5.99 36.14 -0.86
N ARG A 3 5.41 35.20 -1.61
CA ARG A 3 4.01 34.82 -1.39
C ARG A 3 3.88 34.43 0.08
N ASP A 4 2.88 35.01 0.74
CA ASP A 4 2.63 34.68 2.14
C ASP A 4 2.34 33.19 2.24
N ARG A 5 2.99 32.49 3.19
CA ARG A 5 2.80 31.06 3.41
C ARG A 5 1.36 30.71 3.79
N SER A 6 0.60 31.67 4.31
CA SER A 6 -0.83 31.54 4.61
C SER A 6 -1.67 31.38 3.35
N ASP A 7 -1.41 32.21 2.33
CA ASP A 7 -2.15 32.17 1.06
C ASP A 7 -1.92 30.87 0.30
N ALA A 8 -0.66 30.39 0.28
CA ALA A 8 -0.32 29.11 -0.34
C ALA A 8 -1.00 27.92 0.37
N LYS A 9 -1.13 27.98 1.69
CA LYS A 9 -1.82 26.94 2.47
C LYS A 9 -3.33 26.95 2.18
N GLU A 10 -3.95 28.11 2.12
CA GLU A 10 -5.38 28.24 1.82
C GLU A 10 -5.71 27.79 0.40
N GLU A 11 -4.89 28.13 -0.60
CA GLU A 11 -5.03 27.67 -1.99
C GLU A 11 -4.89 26.15 -2.08
N THR A 12 -3.95 25.56 -1.34
CA THR A 12 -3.77 24.09 -1.27
C THR A 12 -5.01 23.41 -0.67
N VAL A 13 -5.57 23.93 0.42
CA VAL A 13 -6.78 23.37 1.05
C VAL A 13 -7.96 23.43 0.08
N LYS A 14 -8.20 24.57 -0.59
CA LYS A 14 -9.26 24.69 -1.59
C LYS A 14 -9.10 23.70 -2.74
N SER A 15 -7.88 23.47 -3.19
CA SER A 15 -7.58 22.50 -4.26
C SER A 15 -7.85 21.05 -3.82
N VAL A 16 -7.49 20.69 -2.58
CA VAL A 16 -7.78 19.38 -2.00
C VAL A 16 -9.28 19.15 -1.84
N ASP A 17 -10.02 20.14 -1.35
CA ASP A 17 -11.47 20.08 -1.22
C ASP A 17 -12.17 19.91 -2.57
N ALA A 18 -11.75 20.67 -3.58
CA ALA A 18 -12.28 20.54 -4.93
C ALA A 18 -12.02 19.15 -5.53
N LEU A 19 -10.82 18.60 -5.34
CA LEU A 19 -10.47 17.26 -5.80
C LEU A 19 -11.29 16.18 -5.08
N ARG A 20 -11.46 16.31 -3.76
CA ARG A 20 -12.33 15.43 -2.96
C ARG A 20 -13.75 15.41 -3.52
N ASP A 21 -14.36 16.60 -3.68
CA ASP A 21 -15.74 16.72 -4.14
C ASP A 21 -15.90 16.21 -5.58
N PHE A 22 -14.89 16.39 -6.42
CA PHE A 22 -14.84 15.83 -7.76
C PHE A 22 -14.81 14.29 -7.72
N ILE A 23 -13.94 13.69 -6.91
CA ILE A 23 -13.85 12.23 -6.77
C ILE A 23 -15.19 11.67 -6.25
N ILE A 24 -15.78 12.28 -5.22
CA ILE A 24 -17.08 11.85 -4.69
C ILE A 24 -18.17 11.96 -5.77
N GLY A 25 -18.18 13.03 -6.55
CA GLY A 25 -19.13 13.23 -7.64
C GLY A 25 -19.05 12.21 -8.79
N LEU A 26 -17.93 11.51 -8.92
CA LEU A 26 -17.73 10.43 -9.92
C LEU A 26 -18.13 9.05 -9.39
N GLN A 27 -18.51 8.92 -8.11
CA GLN A 27 -18.93 7.65 -7.56
C GLN A 27 -20.26 7.18 -8.16
N ASP A 28 -20.32 5.91 -8.61
CA ASP A 28 -21.56 5.30 -9.05
C ASP A 28 -22.56 5.16 -7.90
N LYS A 29 -23.86 5.13 -8.22
CA LYS A 29 -24.93 4.93 -7.23
C LYS A 29 -24.74 3.67 -6.38
N ASP A 30 -24.12 2.63 -6.94
CA ASP A 30 -23.84 1.35 -6.28
C ASP A 30 -22.59 1.41 -5.37
N GLY A 31 -21.87 2.55 -5.32
CA GLY A 31 -20.78 2.81 -4.39
C GLY A 31 -19.37 2.61 -4.96
N PHE A 32 -19.21 2.27 -6.24
CA PHE A 32 -17.90 2.07 -6.84
C PHE A 32 -17.48 3.21 -7.76
N TRP A 33 -16.18 3.27 -8.10
CA TRP A 33 -15.66 4.12 -9.16
C TRP A 33 -15.32 3.28 -10.37
N LYS A 34 -16.01 3.53 -11.47
CA LYS A 34 -15.74 2.87 -12.74
C LYS A 34 -14.36 3.23 -13.24
N ALA A 35 -13.58 2.22 -13.61
CA ALA A 35 -12.28 2.42 -14.21
C ALA A 35 -12.40 3.21 -15.53
N GLY A 36 -11.65 4.28 -15.65
CA GLY A 36 -11.68 5.18 -16.80
C GLY A 36 -10.37 5.18 -17.59
N GLY A 37 -10.33 6.00 -18.66
CA GLY A 37 -9.15 6.21 -19.47
C GLY A 37 -8.64 4.92 -20.11
N GLN A 38 -7.41 4.56 -19.81
CA GLN A 38 -6.75 3.36 -20.36
C GLN A 38 -6.84 2.11 -19.48
N LEU A 39 -7.36 2.22 -18.26
CA LEU A 39 -7.45 1.11 -17.33
C LEU A 39 -8.29 -0.07 -17.83
N PRO A 40 -9.44 0.14 -18.51
CA PRO A 40 -10.23 -0.96 -19.06
C PRO A 40 -9.51 -1.81 -20.12
N SER A 41 -8.41 -1.32 -20.69
CA SER A 41 -7.61 -2.08 -21.67
C SER A 41 -6.49 -2.92 -21.03
N GLN A 42 -6.36 -2.93 -19.71
CA GLN A 42 -5.43 -3.79 -19.00
C GLN A 42 -5.82 -5.27 -19.17
N LYS A 43 -4.84 -6.15 -19.16
CA LYS A 43 -5.04 -7.58 -19.37
C LYS A 43 -5.46 -8.29 -18.06
N ARG A 44 -6.60 -7.87 -17.54
CA ARG A 44 -7.31 -8.46 -16.40
C ARG A 44 -8.81 -8.24 -16.52
N PRO A 45 -9.68 -8.95 -15.78
CA PRO A 45 -11.12 -8.72 -15.80
C PRO A 45 -11.51 -7.29 -15.46
N ILE A 46 -12.51 -6.75 -16.16
CA ILE A 46 -12.98 -5.37 -15.95
C ILE A 46 -13.57 -5.17 -14.55
N SER A 47 -14.19 -6.20 -13.99
CA SER A 47 -14.69 -6.21 -12.61
C SER A 47 -13.56 -5.98 -11.60
N GLU A 48 -12.45 -6.67 -11.77
CA GLU A 48 -11.24 -6.51 -10.96
C GLU A 48 -10.63 -5.11 -11.13
N THR A 49 -10.60 -4.60 -12.37
CA THR A 49 -10.13 -3.24 -12.67
C THR A 49 -10.99 -2.18 -11.96
N ASN A 50 -12.32 -2.33 -11.96
CA ASN A 50 -13.23 -1.44 -11.23
C ASN A 50 -13.01 -1.52 -9.71
N GLN A 51 -12.75 -2.72 -9.17
CA GLN A 51 -12.43 -2.85 -7.75
C GLN A 51 -11.14 -2.16 -7.36
N VAL A 52 -10.07 -2.32 -8.15
CA VAL A 52 -8.80 -1.62 -7.90
C VAL A 52 -9.00 -0.10 -7.95
N SER A 53 -9.71 0.41 -8.96
CA SER A 53 -10.04 1.84 -9.06
C SER A 53 -10.82 2.32 -7.82
N THR A 54 -11.79 1.54 -7.37
CA THR A 54 -12.58 1.85 -6.18
C THR A 54 -11.72 1.86 -4.92
N MET A 55 -10.84 0.87 -4.75
CA MET A 55 -9.94 0.80 -3.60
C MET A 55 -8.96 1.98 -3.57
N ILE A 56 -8.40 2.39 -4.72
CA ILE A 56 -7.49 3.54 -4.81
C ILE A 56 -8.24 4.85 -4.46
N CYS A 57 -9.44 5.08 -5.01
CA CYS A 57 -10.24 6.26 -4.66
C CYS A 57 -10.61 6.28 -3.18
N LEU A 58 -11.04 5.16 -2.62
CA LEU A 58 -11.35 5.00 -1.20
C LEU A 58 -10.14 5.31 -0.31
N LEU A 59 -8.97 4.76 -0.63
CA LEU A 59 -7.74 5.01 0.13
C LEU A 59 -7.31 6.47 0.03
N GLY A 60 -7.41 7.09 -1.15
CA GLY A 60 -7.14 8.52 -1.35
C GLY A 60 -8.05 9.40 -0.50
N LEU A 61 -9.36 9.15 -0.50
CA LEU A 61 -10.30 9.87 0.37
C LEU A 61 -10.00 9.66 1.86
N ALA A 62 -9.53 8.47 2.23
CA ALA A 62 -9.24 8.11 3.62
C ALA A 62 -7.94 8.75 4.19
N THR A 63 -7.15 9.44 3.38
CA THR A 63 -5.98 10.22 3.84
C THR A 63 -6.32 11.64 4.26
N LEU A 64 -7.55 12.10 4.03
CA LEU A 64 -7.99 13.45 4.35
C LEU A 64 -8.38 13.57 5.83
N ASP A 65 -7.83 14.56 6.51
CA ASP A 65 -7.92 14.70 7.98
C ASP A 65 -9.30 15.11 8.52
N GLN A 66 -10.14 15.71 7.71
CA GLN A 66 -11.45 16.21 8.15
C GLN A 66 -12.58 15.70 7.25
N PRO A 67 -13.09 14.49 7.51
CA PRO A 67 -14.18 13.95 6.72
C PRO A 67 -15.50 14.69 6.97
N ASN A 68 -16.15 15.14 5.91
CA ASN A 68 -17.53 15.63 5.96
C ASN A 68 -18.53 14.47 5.75
N GLU A 69 -19.83 14.73 5.96
CA GLU A 69 -20.87 13.70 5.83
C GLU A 69 -20.87 13.02 4.46
N LYS A 70 -20.71 13.78 3.37
CA LYS A 70 -20.66 13.21 2.00
C LYS A 70 -19.49 12.26 1.83
N MET A 71 -18.33 12.57 2.41
CA MET A 71 -17.16 11.72 2.35
C MET A 71 -17.35 10.43 3.15
N ILE A 72 -17.97 10.54 4.32
CA ILE A 72 -18.31 9.37 5.16
C ILE A 72 -19.28 8.46 4.41
N GLU A 73 -20.36 9.00 3.85
CA GLU A 73 -21.34 8.25 3.06
C GLU A 73 -20.71 7.57 1.84
N SER A 74 -19.89 8.31 1.08
CA SER A 74 -19.17 7.80 -0.09
C SER A 74 -18.24 6.64 0.28
N ARG A 75 -17.47 6.80 1.37
CA ARG A 75 -16.59 5.76 1.91
C ARG A 75 -17.38 4.50 2.28
N ASP A 76 -18.47 4.65 3.02
CA ASP A 76 -19.24 3.52 3.54
C ASP A 76 -19.91 2.74 2.39
N LYS A 77 -20.41 3.43 1.36
CA LYS A 77 -20.88 2.81 0.11
C LYS A 77 -19.77 2.02 -0.58
N ALA A 78 -18.58 2.60 -0.71
CA ALA A 78 -17.44 1.92 -1.34
C ALA A 78 -17.02 0.67 -0.57
N VAL A 79 -16.92 0.75 0.75
CA VAL A 79 -16.58 -0.39 1.61
C VAL A 79 -17.63 -1.50 1.48
N ALA A 80 -18.92 -1.15 1.49
CA ALA A 80 -20.00 -2.12 1.32
C ALA A 80 -19.93 -2.80 -0.06
N TRP A 81 -19.73 -2.03 -1.12
CA TRP A 81 -19.61 -2.56 -2.47
C TRP A 81 -18.39 -3.50 -2.61
N ILE A 82 -17.23 -3.12 -2.09
CA ILE A 82 -16.02 -3.96 -2.11
C ILE A 82 -16.24 -5.28 -1.36
N LYS A 83 -16.96 -5.26 -0.24
CA LYS A 83 -17.26 -6.47 0.55
C LYS A 83 -18.24 -7.41 -0.16
N SER A 84 -19.20 -6.88 -0.90
CA SER A 84 -20.27 -7.65 -1.55
C SER A 84 -19.96 -8.11 -2.97
N THR A 85 -18.95 -7.50 -3.62
CA THR A 85 -18.64 -7.75 -5.02
C THR A 85 -17.38 -8.60 -5.16
N PRO A 86 -17.45 -9.81 -5.76
CA PRO A 86 -16.28 -10.61 -6.03
C PRO A 86 -15.43 -9.99 -7.15
N PRO A 87 -14.12 -10.21 -7.14
CA PRO A 87 -13.20 -9.59 -8.13
C PRO A 87 -13.43 -10.10 -9.55
N ASN A 88 -13.81 -11.36 -9.71
CA ASN A 88 -13.88 -12.02 -11.01
C ASN A 88 -14.98 -13.10 -11.02
N GLY A 89 -16.21 -12.72 -10.73
CA GLY A 89 -17.32 -13.68 -10.63
C GLY A 89 -17.09 -14.71 -9.54
N LYS A 90 -16.95 -16.00 -9.91
CA LYS A 90 -16.62 -17.09 -8.97
C LYS A 90 -15.12 -17.34 -8.84
N ASP A 91 -14.32 -16.78 -9.75
CA ASP A 91 -12.89 -17.00 -9.80
C ASP A 91 -12.13 -15.98 -8.91
N PRO A 92 -10.94 -16.32 -8.42
CA PRO A 92 -10.10 -15.39 -7.68
C PRO A 92 -9.60 -14.26 -8.58
N ALA A 93 -9.13 -13.17 -7.99
CA ALA A 93 -8.43 -12.11 -8.71
C ALA A 93 -7.15 -12.66 -9.35
N VAL A 94 -6.75 -12.08 -10.48
CA VAL A 94 -5.56 -12.50 -11.22
C VAL A 94 -4.36 -11.55 -11.01
N SER A 95 -4.60 -10.30 -10.60
CA SER A 95 -3.52 -9.32 -10.42
C SER A 95 -3.05 -9.20 -8.97
N GLY A 96 -1.74 -9.14 -8.77
CA GLY A 96 -1.14 -8.78 -7.50
C GLY A 96 -1.60 -7.42 -7.00
N GLU A 97 -1.88 -6.46 -7.91
CA GLU A 97 -2.41 -5.15 -7.57
C GLU A 97 -3.76 -5.23 -6.84
N TRP A 98 -4.64 -6.15 -7.22
CA TRP A 98 -5.90 -6.34 -6.50
C TRP A 98 -5.66 -6.81 -5.06
N TYR A 99 -4.84 -7.84 -4.87
CA TYR A 99 -4.56 -8.39 -3.54
C TYR A 99 -3.89 -7.36 -2.63
N THR A 100 -2.93 -6.61 -3.16
CA THR A 100 -2.19 -5.61 -2.39
C THR A 100 -3.08 -4.43 -1.99
N MET A 101 -3.88 -3.89 -2.91
CA MET A 101 -4.86 -2.84 -2.59
C MET A 101 -5.94 -3.36 -1.63
N ARG A 102 -6.39 -4.59 -1.80
CA ARG A 102 -7.36 -5.22 -0.91
C ARG A 102 -6.82 -5.39 0.52
N LEU A 103 -5.54 -5.76 0.66
CA LEU A 103 -4.88 -5.85 1.96
C LEU A 103 -4.83 -4.48 2.66
N VAL A 104 -4.46 -3.41 1.95
CA VAL A 104 -4.42 -2.05 2.51
C VAL A 104 -5.81 -1.58 2.93
N VAL A 105 -6.84 -1.84 2.11
CA VAL A 105 -8.24 -1.56 2.45
C VAL A 105 -8.71 -2.38 3.65
N ALA A 106 -8.40 -3.68 3.70
CA ALA A 106 -8.76 -4.53 4.82
C ALA A 106 -8.09 -4.07 6.13
N LYS A 107 -6.83 -3.63 6.07
CA LYS A 107 -6.13 -3.07 7.22
C LYS A 107 -6.81 -1.82 7.78
N LYS A 108 -7.38 -0.99 6.91
CA LYS A 108 -8.01 0.29 7.30
C LYS A 108 -9.50 0.16 7.66
N PHE A 109 -10.24 -0.74 6.99
CA PHE A 109 -11.70 -0.82 7.05
C PHE A 109 -12.26 -2.24 7.23
N GLY A 110 -11.40 -3.24 7.35
CA GLY A 110 -11.77 -4.65 7.44
C GLY A 110 -11.55 -5.24 8.82
N GLU A 111 -11.72 -6.56 8.88
CA GLU A 111 -11.51 -7.34 10.08
C GLU A 111 -10.09 -7.95 10.13
N PRO A 112 -9.51 -8.19 11.32
CA PRO A 112 -8.17 -8.78 11.44
C PRO A 112 -7.97 -10.07 10.66
N LYS A 113 -8.97 -10.95 10.61
CA LYS A 113 -8.94 -12.21 9.85
C LYS A 113 -8.78 -12.01 8.35
N ASP A 114 -9.39 -10.93 7.80
CA ASP A 114 -9.28 -10.61 6.37
C ASP A 114 -7.85 -10.12 6.05
N VAL A 115 -7.24 -9.36 6.97
CA VAL A 115 -5.85 -8.92 6.87
C VAL A 115 -4.90 -10.10 6.86
N GLU A 116 -5.07 -11.06 7.78
CA GLU A 116 -4.23 -12.26 7.85
C GLU A 116 -4.34 -13.09 6.59
N ALA A 117 -5.55 -13.40 6.14
CA ALA A 117 -5.78 -14.19 4.93
C ALA A 117 -5.17 -13.55 3.67
N LEU A 118 -5.32 -12.24 3.47
CA LEU A 118 -4.76 -11.53 2.32
C LEU A 118 -3.24 -11.44 2.39
N ARG A 119 -2.68 -11.20 3.58
CA ARG A 119 -1.23 -11.19 3.80
C ARG A 119 -0.61 -12.53 3.44
N ASP A 120 -1.21 -13.64 3.93
CA ASP A 120 -0.72 -14.98 3.67
C ASP A 120 -0.79 -15.35 2.17
N GLN A 121 -1.85 -14.92 1.46
CA GLN A 121 -1.95 -15.09 0.01
C GLN A 121 -0.84 -14.31 -0.74
N ILE A 122 -0.54 -13.07 -0.35
CA ILE A 122 0.53 -12.29 -0.96
C ILE A 122 1.88 -12.95 -0.69
N LEU A 123 2.15 -13.37 0.55
CA LEU A 123 3.40 -14.05 0.91
C LEU A 123 3.57 -15.36 0.13
N ALA A 124 2.51 -16.15 0.00
CA ALA A 124 2.52 -17.40 -0.75
C ALA A 124 2.74 -17.21 -2.27
N ALA A 125 2.36 -16.06 -2.82
CA ALA A 125 2.54 -15.72 -4.23
C ALA A 125 3.95 -15.20 -4.58
N GLN A 126 4.87 -15.06 -3.61
CA GLN A 126 6.24 -14.63 -3.87
C GLN A 126 6.96 -15.66 -4.74
N GLN A 127 7.58 -15.21 -5.81
CA GLN A 127 8.31 -16.08 -6.73
C GLN A 127 9.70 -16.43 -6.18
N SER A 128 10.34 -17.42 -6.80
CA SER A 128 11.66 -17.93 -6.36
C SER A 128 12.78 -16.90 -6.46
N ASP A 129 12.64 -15.89 -7.33
CA ASP A 129 13.56 -14.76 -7.45
C ASP A 129 13.37 -13.68 -6.38
N GLY A 130 12.35 -13.82 -5.51
CA GLY A 130 12.05 -12.91 -4.42
C GLY A 130 11.09 -11.78 -4.78
N GLY A 131 10.66 -11.67 -6.03
CA GLY A 131 9.71 -10.66 -6.49
C GLY A 131 8.27 -11.18 -6.62
N TRP A 132 7.41 -10.29 -7.12
CA TRP A 132 6.02 -10.57 -7.54
C TRP A 132 5.78 -9.94 -8.90
N GLY A 133 5.02 -10.62 -9.75
CA GLY A 133 4.53 -10.06 -11.00
C GLY A 133 3.30 -9.19 -10.79
N TRP A 134 3.06 -8.25 -11.71
CA TRP A 134 1.80 -7.49 -11.73
C TRP A 134 0.58 -8.42 -11.83
N LEU A 135 0.58 -9.39 -12.76
CA LEU A 135 -0.28 -10.57 -12.66
C LEU A 135 0.53 -11.68 -11.96
N TRP A 136 -0.08 -12.41 -11.06
CA TRP A 136 0.65 -13.46 -10.32
C TRP A 136 1.20 -14.58 -11.19
N ALA A 137 0.61 -14.78 -12.38
CA ALA A 137 1.11 -15.74 -13.37
C ALA A 137 2.26 -15.19 -14.25
N ASP A 138 2.54 -13.89 -14.20
CA ASP A 138 3.63 -13.28 -14.96
C ASP A 138 4.95 -13.32 -14.15
N LYS A 139 6.07 -13.08 -14.82
CA LYS A 139 7.38 -12.94 -14.15
C LYS A 139 7.35 -11.75 -13.18
N SER A 140 8.17 -11.87 -12.15
CA SER A 140 8.38 -10.76 -11.21
C SER A 140 8.80 -9.48 -11.93
N ASP A 141 8.26 -8.36 -11.47
CA ASP A 141 8.62 -7.02 -11.93
C ASP A 141 8.62 -6.03 -10.77
N ALA A 142 9.22 -4.86 -11.00
CA ALA A 142 9.34 -3.85 -9.97
C ALA A 142 7.99 -3.24 -9.55
N PHE A 143 6.98 -3.27 -10.43
CA PHE A 143 5.65 -2.78 -10.12
C PHE A 143 4.93 -3.72 -9.14
N GLY A 144 4.85 -5.01 -9.46
CA GLY A 144 4.25 -6.02 -8.59
C GLY A 144 4.98 -6.15 -7.26
N THR A 145 6.32 -6.14 -7.30
CA THR A 145 7.16 -6.25 -6.10
C THR A 145 7.03 -5.02 -5.20
N GLY A 146 7.02 -3.82 -5.77
CA GLY A 146 6.83 -2.57 -5.00
C GLY A 146 5.47 -2.50 -4.32
N LEU A 147 4.39 -2.89 -5.02
CA LEU A 147 3.04 -3.01 -4.47
C LEU A 147 2.99 -4.00 -3.30
N ALA A 148 3.58 -5.18 -3.46
CA ALA A 148 3.60 -6.21 -2.42
C ALA A 148 4.37 -5.74 -1.18
N LEU A 149 5.56 -5.17 -1.35
CA LEU A 149 6.35 -4.59 -0.26
C LEU A 149 5.56 -3.53 0.52
N TYR A 150 4.93 -2.58 -0.21
CA TYR A 150 4.13 -1.53 0.41
C TYR A 150 2.98 -2.11 1.26
N ALA A 151 2.20 -3.02 0.67
CA ALA A 151 1.03 -3.59 1.34
C ALA A 151 1.41 -4.48 2.53
N LEU A 152 2.47 -5.28 2.41
CA LEU A 152 2.97 -6.12 3.50
C LEU A 152 3.49 -5.27 4.66
N ALA A 153 4.28 -4.23 4.41
CA ALA A 153 4.75 -3.31 5.43
C ALA A 153 3.58 -2.56 6.09
N GLU A 154 2.61 -2.05 5.31
CA GLU A 154 1.41 -1.38 5.82
C GLU A 154 0.57 -2.31 6.71
N SER A 155 0.53 -3.61 6.41
CA SER A 155 -0.15 -4.62 7.22
C SER A 155 0.61 -5.04 8.48
N GLY A 156 1.84 -4.55 8.66
CA GLY A 156 2.66 -4.79 9.85
C GLY A 156 3.64 -5.98 9.73
N VAL A 157 3.89 -6.48 8.51
CA VAL A 157 4.97 -7.48 8.29
C VAL A 157 6.30 -6.79 8.57
N PRO A 158 7.13 -7.34 9.49
CA PRO A 158 8.38 -6.69 9.87
C PRO A 158 9.40 -6.72 8.74
N SER A 159 10.26 -5.71 8.69
CA SER A 159 11.37 -5.60 7.73
C SER A 159 12.34 -6.80 7.76
N SER A 160 12.47 -7.47 8.92
CA SER A 160 13.28 -8.69 9.10
C SER A 160 12.59 -9.96 8.60
N HIS A 161 11.39 -9.86 8.02
CA HIS A 161 10.73 -11.05 7.47
C HIS A 161 11.45 -11.51 6.19
N PRO A 162 11.76 -12.82 6.03
CA PRO A 162 12.55 -13.32 4.89
C PRO A 162 11.99 -12.95 3.51
N ALA A 163 10.66 -12.82 3.38
CA ALA A 163 10.04 -12.38 2.13
C ALA A 163 10.35 -10.92 1.80
N ILE A 164 10.42 -10.05 2.81
CA ILE A 164 10.78 -8.63 2.64
C ILE A 164 12.24 -8.51 2.21
N GLU A 165 13.15 -9.23 2.86
CA GLU A 165 14.58 -9.20 2.52
C GLU A 165 14.83 -9.72 1.09
N ARG A 166 14.16 -10.78 0.67
CA ARG A 166 14.25 -11.27 -0.73
C ARG A 166 13.72 -10.26 -1.73
N ALA A 167 12.64 -9.56 -1.40
CA ALA A 167 12.07 -8.53 -2.27
C ALA A 167 13.00 -7.31 -2.42
N TRP A 168 13.66 -6.89 -1.35
CA TRP A 168 14.69 -5.85 -1.42
C TRP A 168 15.83 -6.28 -2.34
N LYS A 169 16.33 -7.52 -2.17
CA LYS A 169 17.37 -8.06 -3.03
C LYS A 169 16.95 -8.05 -4.49
N PHE A 170 15.74 -8.54 -4.80
CA PHE A 170 15.19 -8.50 -6.17
C PHE A 170 15.18 -7.10 -6.75
N LEU A 171 14.68 -6.08 -6.01
CA LEU A 171 14.67 -4.71 -6.50
C LEU A 171 16.07 -4.14 -6.70
N ILE A 172 17.01 -4.39 -5.78
CA ILE A 172 18.39 -3.92 -5.91
C ILE A 172 19.07 -4.55 -7.14
N GLU A 173 18.91 -5.86 -7.35
CA GLU A 173 19.54 -6.58 -8.45
C GLU A 173 18.94 -6.27 -9.83
N THR A 174 17.70 -5.81 -9.88
CA THR A 174 16.99 -5.48 -11.13
C THR A 174 16.96 -3.97 -11.43
N GLN A 175 17.52 -3.13 -10.56
CA GLN A 175 17.65 -1.70 -10.80
C GLN A 175 18.67 -1.44 -11.93
N THR A 176 18.34 -0.56 -12.86
CA THR A 176 19.26 -0.12 -13.92
C THR A 176 20.32 0.84 -13.37
N ASP A 177 21.43 1.00 -14.09
CA ASP A 177 22.49 1.97 -13.77
C ASP A 177 21.95 3.41 -13.68
N ALA A 178 20.83 3.71 -14.37
CA ALA A 178 20.13 4.99 -14.28
C ALA A 178 19.25 5.14 -13.02
N GLY A 179 19.21 4.15 -12.12
CA GLY A 179 18.44 4.17 -10.89
C GLY A 179 16.93 3.90 -11.05
N SER A 180 16.49 3.46 -12.23
CA SER A 180 15.09 3.14 -12.52
C SER A 180 14.87 1.63 -12.69
N TRP A 181 13.63 1.22 -12.81
CA TRP A 181 13.26 -0.16 -13.17
C TRP A 181 12.50 -0.18 -14.48
N ILE A 182 12.82 -1.18 -15.31
CA ILE A 182 12.17 -1.40 -16.59
C ILE A 182 11.03 -2.39 -16.40
N VAL A 183 9.81 -1.99 -16.76
CA VAL A 183 8.59 -2.80 -16.60
C VAL A 183 7.82 -2.88 -17.91
N ASN A 184 7.31 -4.07 -18.21
CA ASN A 184 6.49 -4.31 -19.37
C ASN A 184 5.10 -3.68 -19.25
N GLY A 185 4.45 -3.45 -20.39
CA GLY A 185 3.11 -2.90 -20.43
C GLY A 185 2.06 -3.84 -19.86
N THR A 186 1.07 -3.29 -19.16
CA THR A 186 -0.06 -4.05 -18.58
C THR A 186 -1.24 -4.20 -19.56
N LYS A 187 -1.22 -3.50 -20.70
CA LYS A 187 -2.29 -3.54 -21.69
C LYS A 187 -2.08 -4.62 -22.73
N THR A 188 -3.17 -5.18 -23.25
CA THR A 188 -3.14 -6.23 -24.26
C THR A 188 -2.16 -5.99 -25.41
N PRO A 189 -2.10 -4.80 -26.06
CA PRO A 189 -1.18 -4.60 -27.20
C PRO A 189 0.30 -4.43 -26.77
N ASN A 190 0.56 -4.10 -25.50
CA ASN A 190 1.90 -3.80 -24.97
C ASN A 190 2.37 -4.78 -23.91
N LYS A 191 1.58 -5.81 -23.62
CA LYS A 191 2.00 -6.85 -22.68
C LYS A 191 3.26 -7.53 -23.24
N ASP A 192 4.22 -7.76 -22.38
CA ASP A 192 5.53 -8.33 -22.72
C ASP A 192 6.44 -7.43 -23.58
N LYS A 193 6.07 -6.14 -23.74
CA LYS A 193 6.92 -5.13 -24.36
C LYS A 193 7.27 -4.05 -23.33
N LEU A 194 8.50 -3.57 -23.40
CA LEU A 194 8.96 -2.44 -22.58
C LEU A 194 8.07 -1.22 -22.84
N HIS A 195 7.61 -0.57 -21.78
CA HIS A 195 6.72 0.57 -21.89
C HIS A 195 7.09 1.66 -20.87
N ALA A 196 7.36 2.86 -21.36
CA ALA A 196 7.85 3.97 -20.54
C ALA A 196 6.93 4.30 -19.34
N MET A 197 5.61 4.36 -19.58
CA MET A 197 4.65 4.62 -18.51
C MET A 197 4.61 3.50 -17.46
N SER A 198 4.73 2.23 -17.88
CA SER A 198 4.79 1.10 -16.96
C SER A 198 6.07 1.12 -16.14
N SER A 199 7.20 1.48 -16.76
CA SER A 199 8.49 1.66 -16.06
C SER A 199 8.44 2.83 -15.06
N PHE A 200 7.76 3.93 -15.40
CA PHE A 200 7.52 5.02 -14.47
C PHE A 200 6.72 4.55 -13.24
N TRP A 201 5.61 3.86 -13.45
CA TRP A 201 4.81 3.31 -12.35
C TRP A 201 5.56 2.24 -11.55
N GLY A 202 6.32 1.38 -12.25
CA GLY A 202 7.16 0.37 -11.61
C GLY A 202 8.21 0.98 -10.70
N SER A 203 8.93 2.00 -11.18
CA SER A 203 9.92 2.73 -10.39
C SER A 203 9.28 3.46 -9.20
N THR A 204 8.11 4.08 -9.41
CA THR A 204 7.38 4.78 -8.34
C THR A 204 6.97 3.80 -7.22
N TRP A 205 6.37 2.66 -7.58
CA TRP A 205 5.95 1.68 -6.58
C TRP A 205 7.12 0.96 -5.92
N ALA A 206 8.21 0.68 -6.66
CA ALA A 206 9.43 0.15 -6.07
C ALA A 206 9.97 1.08 -4.98
N LEU A 207 10.04 2.39 -5.25
CA LEU A 207 10.47 3.38 -4.27
C LEU A 207 9.53 3.50 -3.08
N LEU A 208 8.21 3.49 -3.31
CA LEU A 208 7.23 3.52 -2.23
C LEU A 208 7.30 2.27 -1.34
N GLY A 209 7.43 1.10 -1.95
CA GLY A 209 7.56 -0.17 -1.23
C GLY A 209 8.85 -0.24 -0.41
N LEU A 210 9.99 0.14 -1.01
CA LEU A 210 11.27 0.23 -0.31
C LEU A 210 11.21 1.23 0.84
N SER A 211 10.73 2.45 0.60
CA SER A 211 10.64 3.50 1.61
C SER A 211 9.77 3.05 2.79
N LYS A 212 8.59 2.48 2.53
CA LYS A 212 7.68 2.03 3.58
C LYS A 212 8.28 0.90 4.42
N SER A 213 8.85 -0.11 3.77
CA SER A 213 9.41 -1.27 4.46
C SER A 213 10.72 -0.98 5.21
N LEU A 214 11.53 0.00 4.75
CA LEU A 214 12.76 0.43 5.41
C LEU A 214 12.50 1.39 6.58
N LEU A 215 11.53 2.31 6.47
CA LEU A 215 11.20 3.26 7.55
C LEU A 215 10.80 2.55 8.82
N ASP A 216 10.03 1.47 8.74
CA ASP A 216 9.66 0.66 9.90
C ASP A 216 10.88 0.03 10.60
N SER A 217 11.93 -0.28 9.85
CA SER A 217 13.21 -0.77 10.41
C SER A 217 13.97 0.32 11.15
N VAL A 218 14.11 1.50 10.53
CA VAL A 218 14.86 2.64 11.09
C VAL A 218 14.18 3.16 12.35
N MET A 219 12.85 3.31 12.34
CA MET A 219 12.08 3.79 13.49
C MET A 219 12.16 2.84 14.69
N LYS A 220 12.12 1.52 14.47
CA LYS A 220 12.30 0.53 15.55
C LYS A 220 13.70 0.56 16.16
N THR A 221 14.72 0.74 15.33
CA THR A 221 16.11 0.84 15.79
C THR A 221 16.34 2.14 16.58
N ALA A 222 15.76 3.25 16.14
CA ALA A 222 15.87 4.53 16.83
C ALA A 222 15.17 4.50 18.19
N THR A 223 13.99 3.90 18.31
CA THR A 223 13.27 3.76 19.59
C THR A 223 13.96 2.79 20.54
N ALA A 224 14.58 1.74 20.05
CA ALA A 224 15.36 0.80 20.89
C ALA A 224 16.64 1.45 21.44
N SER A 225 17.23 2.39 20.71
CA SER A 225 18.46 3.10 21.12
C SER A 225 18.21 4.26 22.10
N THR A 226 16.96 4.74 22.24
CA THR A 226 16.62 5.90 23.10
C THR A 226 16.05 5.54 24.44
N LEU A 227 15.87 4.25 24.77
CA LEU A 227 15.45 3.81 26.11
C LEU A 227 16.70 3.65 27.00
N PRO A 228 16.95 4.55 27.97
CA PRO A 228 17.97 4.30 28.98
C PRO A 228 17.57 3.07 29.81
N ALA A 229 18.53 2.18 30.04
CA ALA A 229 18.34 1.05 30.92
C ALA A 229 17.86 1.58 32.31
N VAL A 230 16.60 1.29 32.63
CA VAL A 230 16.09 1.55 33.98
C VAL A 230 16.85 0.63 34.92
N GLN A 231 17.89 1.18 35.58
CA GLN A 231 18.54 0.51 36.68
C GLN A 231 17.52 0.47 37.85
N SER A 232 17.04 -0.71 38.15
CA SER A 232 16.25 -0.94 39.37
C SER A 232 17.08 -0.52 40.58
N PRO A 233 16.53 0.29 41.50
CA PRO A 233 17.27 0.64 42.72
C PRO A 233 17.49 -0.62 43.55
N ILE A 234 18.76 -0.88 43.86
CA ILE A 234 19.14 -1.91 44.81
C ILE A 234 18.62 -1.48 46.20
N VAL A 235 17.55 -2.11 46.67
CA VAL A 235 17.08 -1.96 48.05
C VAL A 235 18.07 -2.68 48.95
N SER A 236 18.95 -1.93 49.55
CA SER A 236 19.82 -2.41 50.64
C SER A 236 18.95 -2.63 51.90
N THR A 237 18.67 -3.88 52.22
CA THR A 237 18.07 -4.27 53.48
C THR A 237 19.16 -4.24 54.58
N GLY A 238 19.28 -3.11 55.26
CA GLY A 238 20.07 -3.01 56.48
C GLY A 238 19.40 -3.76 57.63
N THR A 239 20.07 -4.79 58.14
CA THR A 239 19.70 -5.55 59.32
C THR A 239 19.91 -4.69 60.57
N PRO A 240 18.94 -4.54 61.47
CA PRO A 240 19.20 -3.86 62.78
C PRO A 240 19.95 -4.80 63.75
N THR A 241 21.14 -4.42 64.08
CA THR A 241 21.85 -5.07 65.21
C THR A 241 21.24 -4.63 66.55
N ALA A 242 20.73 -5.60 67.28
CA ALA A 242 20.40 -5.43 68.69
C ALA A 242 21.68 -5.36 69.51
N LYS A 243 21.73 -4.45 70.54
CA LYS A 243 22.71 -4.42 71.61
C LYS A 243 22.00 -4.45 72.97
N PRO A 244 22.70 -4.91 74.03
CA PRO A 244 22.21 -5.70 75.14
C PRO A 244 21.48 -4.90 76.20
#